data_2f9baaad94cf151358ef44ad824caad6
#
_entry.id   2f9baaad94cf151358ef44ad824caad6
#
_cell.length_a   1.000
_cell.length_b   1.000
_cell.length_c   1.000
_cell.angle_alpha   90.00
_cell.angle_beta   90.00
_cell.angle_gamma   90.00
#
_symmetry.space_group_name_H-M   'P 1'
#
loop_
_entity.id
_entity.type
_entity.pdbx_description
1 polymer ?
#
loop_
_entity_poly.entity_id
_entity_poly.type
_entity_poly.pdbx_seq_one_letter_code
_entity_poly.pdbx_strand_id
1 'polypeptide(L)'
;MINKDRLKNICADIGVELDAQALERFELFASMLVEKNKVLNLTAITDPEGIAVKHFADSLTALRMIDLQPGTKVIDVGTGGGFPGIPLLIARPEIKLTMLDSTGKKLAFVSQSVEELGLSANIVHARAEEAGQGELRESFGFAVSRAAAAG
;
A
#
# COMPACT_ATOMS: atom_id res chain seq x y z
N MET A 1 10.37 14.72 -5.13
CA MET A 1 10.23 13.84 -6.28
C MET A 1 8.81 13.80 -6.83
N ILE A 2 7.78 13.35 -6.08
CA ILE A 2 6.39 13.51 -6.54
C ILE A 2 5.92 14.93 -6.27
N ASN A 3 4.91 15.37 -7.04
CA ASN A 3 4.26 16.65 -6.75
C ASN A 3 3.17 16.43 -5.71
N LYS A 4 3.45 16.87 -4.47
CA LYS A 4 2.53 16.66 -3.34
C LYS A 4 1.19 17.35 -3.53
N ASP A 5 1.19 18.55 -4.09
CA ASP A 5 -0.07 19.29 -4.34
C ASP A 5 -0.91 18.57 -5.38
N ARG A 6 -0.28 18.02 -6.41
CA ARG A 6 -0.98 17.23 -7.43
C ARG A 6 -1.63 15.99 -6.82
N LEU A 7 -0.89 15.27 -5.99
CA LEU A 7 -1.41 14.08 -5.32
C LEU A 7 -2.57 14.45 -4.39
N LYS A 8 -2.41 15.51 -3.62
CA LYS A 8 -3.46 16.00 -2.72
C LYS A 8 -4.75 16.30 -3.48
N ASN A 9 -4.64 17.00 -4.60
CA ASN A 9 -5.79 17.39 -5.40
C ASN A 9 -6.48 16.19 -6.05
N ILE A 10 -5.71 15.27 -6.60
CA ILE A 10 -6.25 14.05 -7.20
C ILE A 10 -7.01 13.23 -6.16
N CYS A 11 -6.45 13.08 -4.97
CA CYS A 11 -7.10 12.33 -3.90
C CYS A 11 -8.35 13.04 -3.39
N ALA A 12 -8.32 14.36 -3.29
CA ALA A 12 -9.51 15.13 -2.92
C ALA A 12 -10.66 14.92 -3.90
N ASP A 13 -10.34 14.81 -5.19
CA ASP A 13 -11.35 14.56 -6.24
C ASP A 13 -12.04 13.21 -6.06
N ILE A 14 -11.38 12.24 -5.46
CA ILE A 14 -11.98 10.93 -5.16
C ILE A 14 -12.49 10.84 -3.72
N GLY A 15 -12.54 11.96 -3.02
CA GLY A 15 -13.08 12.01 -1.66
C GLY A 15 -12.12 11.62 -0.56
N VAL A 16 -10.82 11.59 -0.83
CA VAL A 16 -9.79 11.24 0.15
C VAL A 16 -8.95 12.46 0.47
N GLU A 17 -8.99 12.90 1.73
CA GLU A 17 -8.18 14.03 2.18
C GLU A 17 -6.87 13.53 2.76
N LEU A 18 -5.75 14.10 2.32
CA LEU A 18 -4.43 13.77 2.80
C LEU A 18 -3.84 14.95 3.56
N ASP A 19 -3.42 14.73 4.80
CA ASP A 19 -2.76 15.76 5.59
C ASP A 19 -1.27 15.89 5.20
N ALA A 20 -0.59 16.87 5.77
CA ALA A 20 0.81 17.13 5.46
C ALA A 20 1.70 15.93 5.78
N GLN A 21 1.43 15.23 6.86
CA GLN A 21 2.22 14.06 7.24
C GLN A 21 2.04 12.91 6.23
N ALA A 22 0.81 12.69 5.77
CA ALA A 22 0.55 11.68 4.75
C ALA A 22 1.30 12.01 3.45
N LEU A 23 1.27 13.26 3.03
CA LEU A 23 1.96 13.68 1.80
C LEU A 23 3.47 13.50 1.91
N GLU A 24 4.07 13.81 3.06
CA GLU A 24 5.49 13.56 3.29
C GLU A 24 5.82 12.07 3.22
N ARG A 25 4.97 11.22 3.79
CA ARG A 25 5.14 9.77 3.73
C ARG A 25 5.03 9.25 2.31
N PHE A 26 4.09 9.76 1.52
CA PHE A 26 3.99 9.38 0.10
C PHE A 26 5.23 9.77 -0.68
N GLU A 27 5.78 10.96 -0.43
CA GLU A 27 7.01 11.38 -1.09
C GLU A 27 8.18 10.46 -0.74
N LEU A 28 8.34 10.13 0.54
CA LEU A 28 9.39 9.22 0.97
C LEU A 28 9.21 7.83 0.35
N PHE A 29 7.99 7.31 0.36
CA PHE A 29 7.73 6.00 -0.23
C PHE A 29 8.00 5.98 -1.73
N ALA A 30 7.62 7.04 -2.44
CA ALA A 30 7.91 7.15 -3.88
C ALA A 30 9.41 7.09 -4.14
N SER A 31 10.21 7.79 -3.33
CA SER A 31 11.67 7.79 -3.46
C SER A 31 12.25 6.40 -3.23
N MET A 32 11.78 5.70 -2.21
CA MET A 32 12.22 4.34 -1.91
C MET A 32 11.84 3.37 -3.02
N LEU A 33 10.63 3.52 -3.55
CA LEU A 33 10.13 2.67 -4.63
C LEU A 33 10.99 2.80 -5.90
N VAL A 34 11.28 4.03 -6.30
CA VAL A 34 12.11 4.29 -7.49
C VAL A 34 13.52 3.75 -7.29
N GLU A 35 14.10 3.98 -6.13
CA GLU A 35 15.47 3.53 -5.84
C GLU A 35 15.57 2.01 -5.84
N LYS A 36 14.66 1.33 -5.15
CA LYS A 36 14.67 -0.13 -5.07
C LYS A 36 14.32 -0.78 -6.39
N ASN A 37 13.50 -0.12 -7.21
CA ASN A 37 13.09 -0.67 -8.50
C ASN A 37 14.27 -0.84 -9.47
N LYS A 38 15.39 -0.16 -9.22
CA LYS A 38 16.60 -0.32 -10.04
C LYS A 38 17.21 -1.71 -9.92
N VAL A 39 16.97 -2.38 -8.80
CA VAL A 39 17.54 -3.72 -8.52
C VAL A 39 16.49 -4.80 -8.34
N LEU A 40 15.24 -4.44 -8.17
CA LEU A 40 14.13 -5.36 -7.94
C LEU A 40 12.91 -4.85 -8.67
N ASN A 41 12.39 -5.62 -9.62
CA ASN A 41 11.25 -5.19 -10.45
C ASN A 41 9.97 -5.11 -9.62
N LEU A 42 9.74 -3.95 -9.01
CA LEU A 42 8.55 -3.67 -8.21
C LEU A 42 7.42 -3.09 -9.06
N THR A 43 7.77 -2.28 -10.06
CA THR A 43 6.82 -1.63 -10.95
C THR A 43 7.49 -1.22 -12.25
N ALA A 44 6.71 -1.16 -13.33
CA ALA A 44 7.15 -0.59 -14.60
C ALA A 44 6.94 0.94 -14.64
N ILE A 45 6.21 1.50 -13.67
CA ILE A 45 5.89 2.92 -13.60
C ILE A 45 6.90 3.60 -12.70
N THR A 46 7.77 4.44 -13.28
CA THR A 46 8.86 5.08 -12.54
C THR A 46 8.81 6.60 -12.57
N ASP A 47 7.97 7.21 -13.40
CA ASP A 47 7.84 8.65 -13.43
C ASP A 47 7.01 9.16 -12.24
N PRO A 48 7.33 10.35 -11.71
CA PRO A 48 6.64 10.86 -10.51
C PRO A 48 5.13 10.97 -10.65
N GLU A 49 4.64 11.45 -11.79
CA GLU A 49 3.20 11.60 -11.98
C GLU A 49 2.52 10.24 -12.08
N GLY A 50 3.12 9.27 -12.78
CA GLY A 50 2.59 7.91 -12.87
C GLY A 50 2.50 7.26 -11.50
N ILE A 51 3.52 7.43 -10.66
CA ILE A 51 3.51 6.91 -9.30
C ILE A 51 2.37 7.54 -8.49
N ALA A 52 2.23 8.86 -8.56
CA ALA A 52 1.18 9.56 -7.82
C ALA A 52 -0.22 9.14 -8.28
N VAL A 53 -0.45 9.06 -9.58
CA VAL A 53 -1.77 8.78 -10.14
C VAL A 53 -2.07 7.28 -10.16
N LYS A 54 -1.19 6.50 -10.80
CA LYS A 54 -1.48 5.08 -11.07
C LYS A 54 -1.22 4.16 -9.88
N HIS A 55 -0.31 4.54 -8.99
CA HIS A 55 -0.07 3.73 -7.79
C HIS A 55 -0.80 4.28 -6.58
N PHE A 56 -0.55 5.53 -6.22
CA PHE A 56 -1.07 6.05 -4.96
C PHE A 56 -2.56 6.37 -5.03
N ALA A 57 -2.96 7.21 -5.96
CA ALA A 57 -4.37 7.59 -6.06
C ALA A 57 -5.25 6.38 -6.38
N ASP A 58 -4.80 5.51 -7.29
CA ASP A 58 -5.54 4.29 -7.62
C ASP A 58 -5.71 3.38 -6.41
N SER A 59 -4.64 3.21 -5.62
CA SER A 59 -4.71 2.40 -4.40
C SER A 59 -5.71 2.97 -3.39
N LEU A 60 -5.85 4.29 -3.34
CA LEU A 60 -6.75 4.95 -2.39
C LEU A 60 -8.20 4.97 -2.84
N THR A 61 -8.50 4.57 -4.08
CA THR A 61 -9.89 4.52 -4.56
C THR A 61 -10.75 3.58 -3.74
N ALA A 62 -10.16 2.57 -3.10
CA ALA A 62 -10.88 1.67 -2.21
C ALA A 62 -11.55 2.42 -1.06
N LEU A 63 -10.98 3.55 -0.62
CA LEU A 63 -11.53 4.33 0.48
C LEU A 63 -12.84 5.04 0.14
N ARG A 64 -13.21 5.09 -1.14
CA ARG A 64 -14.53 5.61 -1.55
C ARG A 64 -15.65 4.67 -1.15
N MET A 65 -15.34 3.38 -1.05
CA MET A 65 -16.34 2.33 -0.83
C MET A 65 -16.23 1.70 0.55
N ILE A 66 -15.07 1.83 1.19
CA ILE A 66 -14.79 1.20 2.47
C ILE A 66 -14.33 2.27 3.46
N ASP A 67 -15.03 2.36 4.59
CA ASP A 67 -14.64 3.26 5.67
C ASP A 67 -13.74 2.50 6.64
N LEU A 68 -12.43 2.74 6.52
CA LEU A 68 -11.43 2.08 7.35
C LEU A 68 -11.25 2.85 8.66
N GLN A 69 -12.03 2.50 9.66
CA GLN A 69 -11.94 3.07 11.00
C GLN A 69 -10.65 2.65 11.69
N PRO A 70 -10.18 3.43 12.70
CA PRO A 70 -9.02 3.03 13.50
C PRO A 70 -9.22 1.62 14.08
N GLY A 71 -8.17 0.81 13.98
CA GLY A 71 -8.19 -0.57 14.49
C GLY A 71 -8.80 -1.60 13.56
N THR A 72 -9.33 -1.20 12.41
CA THR A 72 -9.85 -2.14 11.42
C THR A 72 -8.73 -3.05 10.91
N LYS A 73 -8.97 -4.34 10.91
CA LYS A 73 -8.01 -5.33 10.42
C LYS A 73 -8.16 -5.49 8.92
N VAL A 74 -7.06 -5.26 8.19
CA VAL A 74 -7.03 -5.34 6.73
C VAL A 74 -5.91 -6.29 6.32
N ILE A 75 -6.17 -7.16 5.35
CA ILE A 75 -5.13 -7.98 4.74
C ILE A 75 -4.97 -7.62 3.27
N ASP A 76 -3.73 -7.39 2.86
CA ASP A 76 -3.37 -7.17 1.46
C ASP A 76 -2.70 -8.43 0.93
N VAL A 77 -3.43 -9.19 0.13
CA VAL A 77 -2.96 -10.47 -0.42
C VAL A 77 -2.26 -10.23 -1.75
N GLY A 78 -1.01 -10.69 -1.85
CA GLY A 78 -0.21 -10.46 -3.04
C GLY A 78 0.26 -9.00 -3.13
N THR A 79 0.77 -8.48 -2.02
CA THR A 79 1.08 -7.05 -1.90
C THR A 79 2.16 -6.54 -2.87
N GLY A 80 3.05 -7.42 -3.35
CA GLY A 80 4.12 -7.04 -4.27
C GLY A 80 5.01 -5.94 -3.71
N GLY A 81 5.03 -4.78 -4.34
CA GLY A 81 5.75 -3.60 -3.89
C GLY A 81 5.06 -2.82 -2.78
N GLY A 82 4.00 -3.36 -2.20
CA GLY A 82 3.27 -2.73 -1.11
C GLY A 82 1.95 -2.09 -1.53
N PHE A 83 1.34 -2.57 -2.62
CA PHE A 83 0.11 -1.99 -3.17
C PHE A 83 -1.06 -2.98 -3.09
N PRO A 84 -2.22 -2.52 -2.67
CA PRO A 84 -2.56 -1.16 -2.21
C PRO A 84 -2.27 -0.93 -0.73
N GLY A 85 -1.65 -1.87 -0.03
CA GLY A 85 -1.50 -1.86 1.43
C GLY A 85 -0.81 -0.62 1.98
N ILE A 86 0.39 -0.28 1.47
CA ILE A 86 1.14 0.86 2.02
C ILE A 86 0.42 2.19 1.77
N PRO A 87 -0.10 2.49 0.58
CA PRO A 87 -0.92 3.70 0.41
C PRO A 87 -2.10 3.77 1.36
N LEU A 88 -2.82 2.67 1.59
CA LEU A 88 -3.93 2.65 2.54
C LEU A 88 -3.46 2.92 3.97
N LEU A 89 -2.32 2.35 4.36
CA LEU A 89 -1.75 2.57 5.68
C LEU A 89 -1.29 4.02 5.87
N ILE A 90 -0.73 4.64 4.83
CA ILE A 90 -0.34 6.05 4.90
C ILE A 90 -1.56 6.94 5.10
N ALA A 91 -2.63 6.68 4.36
CA ALA A 91 -3.86 7.48 4.44
C ALA A 91 -4.65 7.20 5.73
N ARG A 92 -4.55 6.00 6.26
CA ARG A 92 -5.24 5.56 7.47
C ARG A 92 -4.26 4.84 8.38
N PRO A 93 -3.38 5.58 9.08
CA PRO A 93 -2.26 4.96 9.81
C PRO A 93 -2.66 4.13 11.02
N GLU A 94 -3.91 4.20 11.45
CA GLU A 94 -4.40 3.46 12.61
C GLU A 94 -5.06 2.12 12.27
N ILE A 95 -5.10 1.73 10.99
CA ILE A 95 -5.58 0.40 10.63
C ILE A 95 -4.54 -0.66 11.03
N LYS A 96 -5.02 -1.89 11.21
CA LYS A 96 -4.14 -3.04 11.49
C LYS A 96 -3.95 -3.81 10.18
N LEU A 97 -2.90 -3.45 9.46
CA LEU A 97 -2.62 -4.00 8.14
C LEU A 97 -1.72 -5.22 8.24
N THR A 98 -2.09 -6.27 7.52
CA THR A 98 -1.21 -7.41 7.24
C THR A 98 -0.97 -7.45 5.74
N MET A 99 0.29 -7.52 5.34
CA MET A 99 0.68 -7.64 3.93
C MET A 99 1.30 -9.00 3.70
N LEU A 100 0.79 -9.70 2.69
CA LEU A 100 1.18 -11.08 2.40
C LEU A 100 1.66 -11.19 0.97
N ASP A 101 2.77 -11.87 0.76
CA ASP A 101 3.29 -12.17 -0.57
C ASP A 101 4.11 -13.44 -0.54
N SER A 102 4.24 -14.09 -1.68
CA SER A 102 5.06 -15.29 -1.83
C SER A 102 6.52 -14.95 -2.13
N THR A 103 6.84 -13.69 -2.42
CA THR A 103 8.18 -13.25 -2.81
C THR A 103 8.88 -12.55 -1.65
N GLY A 104 9.84 -13.24 -1.02
CA GLY A 104 10.53 -12.73 0.15
C GLY A 104 11.31 -11.44 -0.10
N LYS A 105 11.88 -11.26 -1.29
CA LYS A 105 12.64 -10.05 -1.63
C LYS A 105 11.75 -8.81 -1.67
N LYS A 106 10.53 -8.95 -2.18
CA LYS A 106 9.57 -7.84 -2.20
C LYS A 106 9.10 -7.52 -0.79
N LEU A 107 8.85 -8.54 0.02
CA LEU A 107 8.45 -8.35 1.40
C LEU A 107 9.54 -7.66 2.24
N ALA A 108 10.82 -7.93 1.96
CA ALA A 108 11.91 -7.23 2.63
C ALA A 108 11.85 -5.72 2.34
N PHE A 109 11.58 -5.34 1.09
CA PHE A 109 11.37 -3.94 0.72
C PHE A 109 10.16 -3.34 1.44
N VAL A 110 9.04 -4.06 1.45
CA VAL A 110 7.81 -3.62 2.10
C VAL A 110 8.04 -3.40 3.59
N SER A 111 8.70 -4.35 4.25
CA SER A 111 9.01 -4.25 5.69
C SER A 111 9.89 -3.04 5.99
N GLN A 112 10.94 -2.84 5.21
CA GLN A 112 11.83 -1.68 5.36
C GLN A 112 11.07 -0.37 5.14
N SER A 113 10.21 -0.34 4.13
CA SER A 113 9.43 0.87 3.81
C SER A 113 8.51 1.25 4.96
N VAL A 114 7.78 0.28 5.52
CA VAL A 114 6.88 0.54 6.65
C VAL A 114 7.66 1.11 7.84
N GLU A 115 8.83 0.53 8.14
CA GLU A 115 9.67 0.99 9.23
C GLU A 115 10.15 2.42 9.01
N GLU A 116 10.65 2.74 7.82
CA GLU A 116 11.16 4.07 7.50
C GLU A 116 10.06 5.12 7.47
N LEU A 117 8.83 4.72 7.14
CA LEU A 117 7.68 5.61 7.17
C LEU A 117 7.17 5.88 8.59
N GLY A 118 7.72 5.18 9.59
CA GLY A 118 7.27 5.32 10.96
C GLY A 118 5.91 4.69 11.22
N LEU A 119 5.54 3.71 10.42
CA LEU A 119 4.26 3.01 10.51
C LEU A 119 4.46 1.58 11.00
N SER A 120 3.36 0.88 11.24
CA SER A 120 3.40 -0.51 11.69
C SER A 120 2.48 -1.37 10.84
N ALA A 121 2.96 -2.56 10.46
CA ALA A 121 2.17 -3.55 9.74
C ALA A 121 2.73 -4.94 10.01
N ASN A 122 1.89 -5.95 9.83
CA ASN A 122 2.34 -7.33 9.87
C ASN A 122 2.75 -7.76 8.47
N ILE A 123 3.88 -8.45 8.36
CA ILE A 123 4.39 -8.91 7.07
C ILE A 123 4.42 -10.44 7.12
N VAL A 124 3.76 -11.09 6.16
CA VAL A 124 3.63 -12.54 6.12
C VAL A 124 4.13 -13.07 4.79
N HIS A 125 5.11 -13.97 4.84
CA HIS A 125 5.64 -14.65 3.66
C HIS A 125 4.86 -15.95 3.47
N ALA A 126 3.88 -15.93 2.58
CA ALA A 126 3.00 -17.07 2.32
C ALA A 126 2.35 -16.92 0.95
N ARG A 127 1.73 -17.99 0.48
CA ARG A 127 0.98 -17.95 -0.76
C ARG A 127 -0.45 -17.47 -0.50
N ALA A 128 -1.05 -16.88 -1.52
CA ALA A 128 -2.41 -16.35 -1.42
C ALA A 128 -3.44 -17.39 -0.98
N GLU A 129 -3.32 -18.62 -1.47
CA GLU A 129 -4.25 -19.70 -1.09
C GLU A 129 -4.16 -20.06 0.40
N GLU A 130 -3.02 -19.83 1.03
CA GLU A 130 -2.87 -20.07 2.47
C GLU A 130 -3.66 -19.07 3.29
N ALA A 131 -3.79 -17.83 2.79
CA ALA A 131 -4.58 -16.79 3.46
C ALA A 131 -6.07 -17.10 3.46
N GLY A 132 -6.54 -17.89 2.51
CA GLY A 132 -7.94 -18.31 2.43
C GLY A 132 -8.30 -19.45 3.37
N GLN A 133 -7.35 -19.95 4.15
CA GLN A 133 -7.54 -21.12 5.01
C GLN A 133 -7.21 -20.80 6.48
N GLY A 134 -7.82 -21.52 7.39
CA GLY A 134 -7.52 -21.45 8.81
C GLY A 134 -7.81 -20.10 9.44
N GLU A 135 -6.99 -19.75 10.43
CA GLU A 135 -7.22 -18.58 11.27
C GLU A 135 -7.11 -17.25 10.52
N LEU A 136 -6.28 -17.17 9.49
CA LEU A 136 -6.12 -15.91 8.74
C LEU A 136 -7.42 -15.47 8.08
N ARG A 137 -8.19 -16.41 7.58
CA ARG A 137 -9.42 -16.12 6.86
C ARG A 137 -10.44 -15.32 7.67
N GLU A 138 -10.55 -15.62 8.96
CA GLU A 138 -11.57 -15.03 9.81
C GLU A 138 -11.06 -13.87 10.66
N SER A 139 -9.77 -13.56 10.55
CA SER A 139 -9.15 -12.54 11.39
C SER A 139 -9.30 -11.12 10.88
N PHE A 140 -9.81 -10.92 9.68
CA PHE A 140 -9.77 -9.61 9.03
C PHE A 140 -11.15 -9.10 8.63
N GLY A 141 -11.37 -7.77 8.79
CA GLY A 141 -12.59 -7.12 8.33
C GLY A 141 -12.61 -6.92 6.82
N PHE A 142 -11.45 -6.68 6.22
CA PHE A 142 -11.35 -6.44 4.79
C PHE A 142 -10.13 -7.12 4.19
N ALA A 143 -10.30 -7.63 2.97
CA ALA A 143 -9.21 -8.16 2.16
C ALA A 143 -9.11 -7.34 0.87
N VAL A 144 -7.91 -6.97 0.49
CA VAL A 144 -7.64 -6.20 -0.72
C VAL A 144 -6.55 -6.88 -1.52
N SER A 145 -6.55 -6.65 -2.84
CA SER A 145 -5.51 -7.18 -3.71
C SER A 145 -5.54 -6.48 -5.06
N ARG A 146 -4.38 -6.06 -5.55
CA ARG A 146 -4.22 -5.57 -6.91
C ARG A 146 -3.74 -6.66 -7.85
N ALA A 147 -3.10 -7.70 -7.32
CA ALA A 147 -2.59 -8.80 -8.12
C ALA A 147 -3.71 -9.51 -8.89
N ALA A 148 -4.87 -9.67 -8.28
CA ALA A 148 -6.02 -10.28 -8.92
C ALA A 148 -6.51 -9.46 -10.12
N ALA A 149 -6.43 -8.14 -10.04
CA ALA A 149 -6.82 -7.27 -11.14
C ALA A 149 -5.80 -7.29 -12.27
N ALA A 150 -4.52 -7.47 -11.94
CA ALA A 150 -3.44 -7.53 -12.91
C ALA A 150 -3.34 -8.90 -13.59
N GLY A 151 -3.83 -9.91 -12.92
CA GLY A 151 -3.87 -11.28 -13.47
C GLY A 151 -5.05 -11.47 -14.42
#